data_3672ce693df82fb7cfb44ee1f74dd38b
#
_entry.id   3672ce693df82fb7cfb44ee1f74dd38b
#
_cell.length_a   1.000
_cell.length_b   1.000
_cell.length_c   1.000
_cell.angle_alpha   90.00
_cell.angle_beta   90.00
_cell.angle_gamma   90.00
#
_symmetry.space_group_name_H-M   'P 1'
#
loop_
_entity.id
_entity.type
_entity.pdbx_description
1 polymer ?
#
loop_
_entity_poly.entity_id
_entity_poly.type
_entity_poly.pdbx_seq_one_letter_code
_entity_poly.pdbx_strand_id
1 'polypeptide(L)'
;EVALLMEGALSLMLIHGAWLSSRSWDTFAEYFRDRGYDVTTPEWPRKQGDVEELREATGELEGLGLTEIVDHYEAQIKALDHAPILIGHSFGGLIVELLLDRGLARGGVAMSPAPPKGILVLPFSTLKVSSKALAHPSRWHGVVPLTLEEFTYGFVNTFTPEAAKEAYENYYVPESGQIFY
;
A
#
# COMPACT_ATOMS: atom_id res chain seq x y z
N GLU A 1 9.71 32.49 24.82
CA GLU A 1 10.55 31.58 24.00
C GLU A 1 10.30 30.15 24.49
N VAL A 2 9.23 29.53 23.98
CA VAL A 2 8.91 28.13 24.29
C VAL A 2 9.81 27.29 23.39
N ALA A 3 10.95 26.85 23.90
CA ALA A 3 11.73 25.79 23.31
C ALA A 3 10.84 24.54 23.27
N LEU A 4 10.25 24.25 22.10
CA LEU A 4 9.67 22.96 21.83
C LEU A 4 10.84 21.98 21.89
N LEU A 5 11.02 21.33 23.02
CA LEU A 5 11.86 20.15 23.13
C LEU A 5 11.22 19.09 22.19
N MET A 6 11.70 19.05 20.96
CA MET A 6 11.41 17.98 20.01
C MET A 6 12.10 16.75 20.58
N GLU A 7 11.41 16.01 21.44
CA GLU A 7 11.84 14.69 21.87
C GLU A 7 11.74 13.74 20.65
N GLY A 8 12.87 13.53 19.99
CA GLY A 8 13.00 12.59 18.88
C GLY A 8 12.52 13.11 17.51
N ALA A 9 12.96 12.46 16.45
CA ALA A 9 12.46 12.66 15.10
C ALA A 9 10.99 12.21 15.03
N LEU A 10 10.15 12.96 14.28
CA LEU A 10 8.78 12.54 14.03
C LEU A 10 8.80 11.23 13.20
N SER A 11 8.11 10.22 13.71
CA SER A 11 8.00 8.93 13.03
C SER A 11 6.94 8.97 11.95
N LEU A 12 7.32 8.56 10.74
CA LEU A 12 6.44 8.38 9.59
C LEU A 12 6.36 6.89 9.24
N MET A 13 5.16 6.39 8.98
CA MET A 13 4.95 5.06 8.43
C MET A 13 4.26 5.19 7.08
N LEU A 14 4.91 4.70 6.02
CA LEU A 14 4.41 4.78 4.65
C LEU A 14 3.80 3.43 4.26
N ILE A 15 2.53 3.44 3.84
CA ILE A 15 1.74 2.23 3.57
C ILE A 15 1.41 2.17 2.08
N HIS A 16 1.93 1.12 1.41
CA HIS A 16 1.74 0.94 -0.03
C HIS A 16 0.33 0.46 -0.40
N GLY A 17 -0.03 0.62 -1.67
CA GLY A 17 -1.30 0.16 -2.23
C GLY A 17 -1.24 -1.27 -2.75
N ALA A 18 -2.37 -1.74 -3.29
CA ALA A 18 -2.46 -3.03 -3.97
C ALA A 18 -1.55 -3.09 -5.21
N TRP A 19 -1.11 -4.29 -5.56
CA TRP A 19 -0.21 -4.60 -6.67
C TRP A 19 1.18 -3.98 -6.58
N LEU A 20 1.54 -3.43 -5.43
CA LEU A 20 2.84 -2.82 -5.15
C LEU A 20 3.50 -3.48 -3.94
N SER A 21 4.79 -3.21 -3.76
CA SER A 21 5.55 -3.47 -2.55
C SER A 21 5.93 -2.17 -1.86
N SER A 22 6.55 -2.25 -0.68
CA SER A 22 7.08 -1.09 0.05
C SER A 22 8.08 -0.27 -0.76
N ARG A 23 8.76 -0.89 -1.72
CA ARG A 23 9.72 -0.22 -2.61
C ARG A 23 9.11 0.95 -3.41
N SER A 24 7.79 0.95 -3.62
CA SER A 24 7.10 2.09 -4.23
C SER A 24 7.24 3.39 -3.43
N TRP A 25 7.68 3.30 -2.18
CA TRP A 25 7.94 4.43 -1.29
C TRP A 25 9.42 4.83 -1.20
N ASP A 26 10.36 4.14 -1.84
CA ASP A 26 11.80 4.34 -1.66
C ASP A 26 12.19 5.82 -1.80
N THR A 27 11.78 6.48 -2.89
CA THR A 27 12.07 7.91 -3.13
C THR A 27 11.44 8.83 -2.08
N PHE A 28 10.21 8.55 -1.65
CA PHE A 28 9.55 9.33 -0.60
C PHE A 28 10.24 9.12 0.76
N ALA A 29 10.60 7.88 1.06
CA ALA A 29 11.28 7.55 2.31
C ALA A 29 12.64 8.26 2.41
N GLU A 30 13.42 8.25 1.34
CA GLU A 30 14.69 8.99 1.24
C GLU A 30 14.45 10.49 1.45
N TYR A 31 13.50 11.07 0.72
CA TYR A 31 13.14 12.48 0.82
C TYR A 31 12.81 12.91 2.26
N PHE A 32 12.05 12.11 2.99
CA PHE A 32 11.68 12.43 4.36
C PHE A 32 12.82 12.18 5.35
N ARG A 33 13.62 11.12 5.17
CA ARG A 33 14.80 10.84 6.00
C ARG A 33 15.82 11.98 5.90
N ASP A 34 16.05 12.52 4.71
CA ASP A 34 16.93 13.67 4.49
C ASP A 34 16.47 14.93 5.22
N ARG A 35 15.19 14.98 5.63
CA ARG A 35 14.57 16.06 6.38
C ARG A 35 14.45 15.78 7.88
N GLY A 36 15.07 14.71 8.34
CA GLY A 36 15.16 14.39 9.75
C GLY A 36 13.96 13.63 10.31
N TYR A 37 13.11 13.05 9.46
CA TYR A 37 12.04 12.15 9.92
C TYR A 37 12.59 10.73 10.12
N ASP A 38 12.04 10.03 11.10
CA ASP A 38 12.21 8.58 11.25
C ASP A 38 11.17 7.88 10.38
N VAL A 39 11.61 7.21 9.29
CA VAL A 39 10.71 6.69 8.26
C VAL A 39 10.77 5.18 8.17
N THR A 40 9.61 4.54 8.32
CA THR A 40 9.41 3.12 8.09
C THR A 40 8.48 2.88 6.88
N THR A 41 8.77 1.83 6.13
CA THR A 41 7.99 1.40 4.96
C THR A 41 7.68 -0.10 5.08
N PRO A 42 6.86 -0.52 6.08
CA PRO A 42 6.63 -1.94 6.28
C PRO A 42 5.80 -2.55 5.15
N GLU A 43 6.12 -3.79 4.81
CA GLU A 43 5.33 -4.58 3.86
C GLU A 43 3.98 -5.01 4.47
N TRP A 44 3.01 -5.31 3.61
CA TRP A 44 1.83 -6.07 4.01
C TRP A 44 2.25 -7.46 4.53
N PRO A 45 1.44 -8.10 5.38
CA PRO A 45 1.73 -9.45 5.80
C PRO A 45 1.82 -10.37 4.58
N ARG A 46 2.67 -11.41 4.67
CA ARG A 46 2.92 -12.38 3.59
C ARG A 46 3.61 -11.80 2.33
N LYS A 47 4.07 -10.54 2.37
CA LYS A 47 4.85 -9.89 1.31
C LYS A 47 6.31 -9.67 1.73
N GLN A 48 6.93 -10.64 2.42
CA GLN A 48 8.34 -10.61 2.76
C GLN A 48 9.17 -11.15 1.59
N GLY A 49 10.21 -10.45 1.22
CA GLY A 49 11.09 -10.82 0.12
C GLY A 49 11.24 -9.71 -0.91
N ASP A 50 12.01 -9.97 -1.95
CA ASP A 50 12.12 -9.03 -3.05
C ASP A 50 10.95 -9.20 -4.06
N VAL A 51 10.85 -8.27 -5.01
CA VAL A 51 9.74 -8.23 -5.97
C VAL A 51 9.71 -9.48 -6.86
N GLU A 52 10.84 -10.08 -7.19
CA GLU A 52 10.95 -11.28 -8.00
C GLU A 52 10.45 -12.50 -7.22
N GLU A 53 10.90 -12.66 -5.97
CA GLU A 53 10.44 -13.71 -5.06
C GLU A 53 8.93 -13.64 -4.83
N LEU A 54 8.38 -12.43 -4.61
CA LEU A 54 6.94 -12.22 -4.40
C LEU A 54 6.10 -12.54 -5.64
N ARG A 55 6.65 -12.42 -6.83
CA ARG A 55 5.97 -12.83 -8.07
C ARG A 55 5.90 -14.34 -8.23
N GLU A 56 6.88 -15.06 -7.70
CA GLU A 56 6.96 -16.52 -7.78
C GLU A 56 6.16 -17.18 -6.65
N ALA A 57 6.19 -16.61 -5.42
CA ALA A 57 5.55 -17.14 -4.24
C ALA A 57 4.08 -16.71 -4.07
N THR A 58 3.33 -16.59 -5.16
CA THR A 58 1.97 -16.04 -5.16
C THR A 58 0.98 -16.80 -4.27
N GLY A 59 1.19 -18.10 -4.03
CA GLY A 59 0.32 -18.91 -3.18
C GLY A 59 0.22 -18.42 -1.73
N GLU A 60 1.23 -17.72 -1.22
CA GLU A 60 1.20 -17.15 0.13
C GLU A 60 0.22 -15.97 0.25
N LEU A 61 -0.09 -15.29 -0.86
CA LEU A 61 -1.01 -14.17 -0.91
C LEU A 61 -2.48 -14.61 -0.95
N GLU A 62 -2.75 -15.89 -1.22
CA GLU A 62 -4.13 -16.38 -1.32
C GLU A 62 -4.90 -16.15 -0.02
N GLY A 63 -6.09 -15.56 -0.15
CA GLY A 63 -6.96 -15.31 0.99
C GLY A 63 -6.50 -14.18 1.93
N LEU A 64 -5.44 -13.44 1.61
CA LEU A 64 -5.05 -12.27 2.39
C LEU A 64 -6.14 -11.19 2.25
N GLY A 65 -6.78 -10.85 3.36
CA GLY A 65 -7.87 -9.87 3.41
C GLY A 65 -7.47 -8.56 4.09
N LEU A 66 -8.27 -7.52 3.87
CA LEU A 66 -8.02 -6.18 4.41
C LEU A 66 -7.91 -6.16 5.93
N THR A 67 -8.74 -6.94 6.65
CA THR A 67 -8.71 -6.99 8.12
C THR A 67 -7.36 -7.49 8.62
N GLU A 68 -6.81 -8.57 8.03
CA GLU A 68 -5.50 -9.10 8.41
C GLU A 68 -4.39 -8.08 8.18
N ILE A 69 -4.48 -7.33 7.07
CA ILE A 69 -3.50 -6.27 6.75
C ILE A 69 -3.57 -5.15 7.80
N VAL A 70 -4.77 -4.68 8.12
CA VAL A 70 -4.96 -3.62 9.13
C VAL A 70 -4.48 -4.07 10.50
N ASP A 71 -4.79 -5.28 10.92
CA ASP A 71 -4.36 -5.85 12.22
C ASP A 71 -2.83 -6.02 12.28
N HIS A 72 -2.19 -6.35 11.16
CA HIS A 72 -0.74 -6.41 11.05
C HIS A 72 -0.09 -5.04 11.30
N TYR A 73 -0.60 -3.97 10.66
CA TYR A 73 -0.12 -2.61 10.90
C TYR A 73 -0.41 -2.12 12.31
N GLU A 74 -1.60 -2.45 12.85
CA GLU A 74 -1.93 -2.15 14.25
C GLU A 74 -0.91 -2.75 15.21
N ALA A 75 -0.53 -4.02 15.02
CA ALA A 75 0.47 -4.66 15.85
C ALA A 75 1.84 -3.97 15.76
N GLN A 76 2.25 -3.56 14.58
CA GLN A 76 3.50 -2.83 14.38
C GLN A 76 3.47 -1.45 15.05
N ILE A 77 2.38 -0.70 14.88
CA ILE A 77 2.22 0.63 15.50
C ILE A 77 2.25 0.53 17.03
N LYS A 78 1.57 -0.48 17.60
CA LYS A 78 1.56 -0.72 19.06
C LYS A 78 2.92 -1.11 19.63
N ALA A 79 3.83 -1.58 18.81
CA ALA A 79 5.21 -1.88 19.19
C ALA A 79 6.14 -0.67 19.16
N LEU A 80 5.68 0.49 18.64
CA LEU A 80 6.45 1.73 18.65
C LEU A 80 6.31 2.46 19.99
N ASP A 81 7.35 3.17 20.40
CA ASP A 81 7.33 4.00 21.60
C ASP A 81 6.34 5.18 21.48
N HIS A 82 6.13 5.66 20.27
CA HIS A 82 5.23 6.78 19.97
C HIS A 82 4.40 6.50 18.72
N ALA A 83 3.13 6.95 18.75
CA ALA A 83 2.24 6.83 17.59
C ALA A 83 2.82 7.60 16.37
N PRO A 84 2.92 6.99 15.18
CA PRO A 84 3.47 7.62 13.99
C PRO A 84 2.46 8.55 13.32
N ILE A 85 2.93 9.33 12.34
CA ILE A 85 2.10 9.87 11.27
C ILE A 85 2.06 8.84 10.15
N LEU A 86 0.86 8.52 9.66
CA LEU A 86 0.66 7.54 8.60
C LEU A 86 0.50 8.24 7.24
N ILE A 87 1.13 7.69 6.21
CA ILE A 87 0.94 8.16 4.83
C ILE A 87 0.66 6.91 3.98
N GLY A 88 -0.48 6.91 3.28
CA GLY A 88 -0.85 5.76 2.47
C GLY A 88 -1.41 6.16 1.11
N HIS A 89 -1.19 5.33 0.10
CA HIS A 89 -1.70 5.52 -1.25
C HIS A 89 -2.64 4.39 -1.65
N SER A 90 -3.74 4.71 -2.32
CA SER A 90 -4.73 3.74 -2.79
C SER A 90 -5.28 2.88 -1.63
N PHE A 91 -5.14 1.55 -1.66
CA PHE A 91 -5.48 0.70 -0.51
C PHE A 91 -4.69 1.05 0.75
N GLY A 92 -3.43 1.49 0.61
CA GLY A 92 -2.67 2.03 1.74
C GLY A 92 -3.34 3.26 2.36
N GLY A 93 -3.98 4.10 1.56
CA GLY A 93 -4.78 5.23 2.04
C GLY A 93 -6.01 4.78 2.83
N LEU A 94 -6.75 3.77 2.35
CA LEU A 94 -7.85 3.16 3.09
C LEU A 94 -7.38 2.55 4.42
N ILE A 95 -6.22 1.88 4.43
CA ILE A 95 -5.63 1.34 5.66
C ILE A 95 -5.30 2.46 6.64
N VAL A 96 -4.76 3.60 6.17
CA VAL A 96 -4.51 4.79 7.00
C VAL A 96 -5.82 5.27 7.65
N GLU A 97 -6.90 5.38 6.90
CA GLU A 97 -8.21 5.80 7.43
C GLU A 97 -8.71 4.85 8.52
N LEU A 98 -8.60 3.53 8.30
CA LEU A 98 -9.02 2.51 9.26
C LEU A 98 -8.15 2.51 10.54
N LEU A 99 -6.85 2.73 10.42
CA LEU A 99 -5.94 2.84 11.57
C LEU A 99 -6.17 4.13 12.37
N LEU A 100 -6.52 5.23 11.70
CA LEU A 100 -6.92 6.48 12.35
C LEU A 100 -8.25 6.33 13.11
N ASP A 101 -9.23 5.63 12.53
CA ASP A 101 -10.50 5.32 13.19
C ASP A 101 -10.29 4.48 14.46
N ARG A 102 -9.28 3.60 14.49
CA ARG A 102 -8.83 2.87 15.68
C ARG A 102 -8.03 3.72 16.68
N GLY A 103 -7.75 4.98 16.39
CA GLY A 103 -6.99 5.89 17.28
C GLY A 103 -5.50 5.55 17.41
N LEU A 104 -4.91 4.90 16.40
CA LEU A 104 -3.55 4.35 16.47
C LEU A 104 -2.45 5.31 15.99
N ALA A 105 -2.80 6.46 15.42
CA ALA A 105 -1.82 7.37 14.83
C ALA A 105 -2.04 8.82 15.31
N ARG A 106 -0.99 9.63 15.25
CA ARG A 106 -1.04 11.07 15.56
C ARG A 106 -1.75 11.88 14.47
N GLY A 107 -1.79 11.35 13.26
CA GLY A 107 -2.39 11.93 12.09
C GLY A 107 -2.11 11.08 10.87
N GLY A 108 -2.71 11.40 9.73
CA GLY A 108 -2.49 10.64 8.51
C GLY A 108 -2.80 11.42 7.24
N VAL A 109 -2.20 10.95 6.15
CA VAL A 109 -2.44 11.41 4.79
C VAL A 109 -2.87 10.23 3.94
N ALA A 110 -4.12 10.23 3.50
CA ALA A 110 -4.66 9.26 2.56
C ALA A 110 -4.60 9.84 1.14
N MET A 111 -3.69 9.35 0.32
CA MET A 111 -3.48 9.79 -1.06
C MET A 111 -4.33 8.94 -2.00
N SER A 112 -5.32 9.55 -2.65
CA SER A 112 -6.25 8.85 -3.55
C SER A 112 -6.72 7.51 -2.98
N PRO A 113 -7.32 7.48 -1.76
CA PRO A 113 -7.61 6.24 -1.06
C PRO A 113 -8.61 5.38 -1.84
N ALA A 114 -8.47 4.06 -1.70
CA ALA A 114 -9.50 3.15 -2.15
C ALA A 114 -10.78 3.40 -1.34
N PRO A 115 -11.98 3.40 -1.95
CA PRO A 115 -13.20 3.65 -1.22
C PRO A 115 -13.51 2.48 -0.26
N PRO A 116 -14.03 2.77 0.94
CA PRO A 116 -14.47 1.73 1.84
C PRO A 116 -15.71 0.99 1.29
N LYS A 117 -15.95 -0.21 1.81
CA LYS A 117 -17.09 -1.05 1.42
C LYS A 117 -18.41 -0.27 1.51
N GLY A 118 -19.19 -0.32 0.44
CA GLY A 118 -20.50 0.37 0.33
C GLY A 118 -20.44 1.72 -0.41
N ILE A 119 -19.26 2.25 -0.68
CA ILE A 119 -19.08 3.46 -1.51
C ILE A 119 -18.66 3.03 -2.92
N LEU A 120 -19.58 3.22 -3.89
CA LEU A 120 -19.40 2.76 -5.28
C LEU A 120 -18.87 3.85 -6.22
N VAL A 121 -18.17 4.85 -5.70
CA VAL A 121 -17.57 5.90 -6.53
C VAL A 121 -16.14 5.48 -6.90
N LEU A 122 -16.02 4.69 -7.97
CA LEU A 122 -14.72 4.30 -8.53
C LEU A 122 -14.48 5.06 -9.84
N PRO A 123 -13.31 5.70 -10.01
CA PRO A 123 -12.89 6.19 -11.31
C PRO A 123 -12.88 5.04 -12.34
N PHE A 124 -13.20 5.35 -13.60
CA PHE A 124 -13.29 4.35 -14.67
C PHE A 124 -12.00 3.55 -14.84
N SER A 125 -10.84 4.18 -14.63
CA SER A 125 -9.53 3.52 -14.69
C SER A 125 -9.35 2.48 -13.57
N THR A 126 -9.71 2.82 -12.34
CA THR A 126 -9.66 1.92 -11.20
C THR A 126 -10.62 0.75 -11.39
N LEU A 127 -11.85 1.02 -11.86
CA LEU A 127 -12.83 -0.02 -12.17
C LEU A 127 -12.32 -0.99 -13.23
N LYS A 128 -11.63 -0.50 -14.28
CA LYS A 128 -11.09 -1.35 -15.35
C LYS A 128 -9.98 -2.27 -14.84
N VAL A 129 -9.04 -1.77 -14.03
CA VAL A 129 -7.96 -2.59 -13.44
C VAL A 129 -8.53 -3.59 -12.43
N SER A 130 -9.44 -3.14 -11.55
CA SER A 130 -10.06 -3.99 -10.53
C SER A 130 -11.10 -4.96 -11.12
N SER A 131 -11.59 -4.74 -12.35
CA SER A 131 -12.63 -5.57 -12.96
C SER A 131 -12.23 -7.05 -13.07
N LYS A 132 -10.95 -7.34 -13.24
CA LYS A 132 -10.43 -8.72 -13.23
C LYS A 132 -10.60 -9.42 -11.89
N ALA A 133 -10.42 -8.68 -10.80
CA ALA A 133 -10.66 -9.20 -9.45
C ALA A 133 -12.17 -9.39 -9.24
N LEU A 134 -12.96 -8.36 -9.56
CA LEU A 134 -14.39 -8.32 -9.29
C LEU A 134 -15.24 -9.21 -10.21
N ALA A 135 -14.83 -9.44 -11.46
CA ALA A 135 -15.63 -10.19 -12.44
C ALA A 135 -15.59 -11.71 -12.28
N HIS A 136 -14.68 -12.25 -11.48
CA HIS A 136 -14.51 -13.70 -11.33
C HIS A 136 -14.58 -14.12 -9.85
N PRO A 137 -15.73 -14.61 -9.37
CA PRO A 137 -15.88 -15.09 -7.99
C PRO A 137 -14.85 -16.17 -7.58
N SER A 138 -14.33 -16.95 -8.55
CA SER A 138 -13.27 -17.93 -8.32
C SER A 138 -11.92 -17.28 -7.92
N ARG A 139 -11.75 -15.98 -8.15
CA ARG A 139 -10.54 -15.22 -7.75
C ARG A 139 -10.67 -14.56 -6.38
N TRP A 140 -11.80 -14.69 -5.73
CA TRP A 140 -12.00 -14.14 -4.38
C TRP A 140 -10.91 -14.55 -3.40
N HIS A 141 -10.59 -15.85 -3.38
CA HIS A 141 -9.51 -16.37 -2.51
C HIS A 141 -8.17 -16.51 -3.22
N GLY A 142 -8.13 -16.31 -4.53
CA GLY A 142 -6.93 -16.47 -5.34
C GLY A 142 -6.13 -15.17 -5.49
N VAL A 143 -5.12 -15.25 -6.35
CA VAL A 143 -4.24 -14.12 -6.67
C VAL A 143 -4.64 -13.51 -8.01
N VAL A 144 -4.61 -12.19 -8.09
CA VAL A 144 -4.93 -11.39 -9.26
C VAL A 144 -3.65 -10.76 -9.83
N PRO A 145 -3.10 -11.32 -10.89
CA PRO A 145 -1.96 -10.72 -11.57
C PRO A 145 -2.41 -9.61 -12.53
N LEU A 146 -1.49 -8.66 -12.77
CA LEU A 146 -1.60 -7.68 -13.86
C LEU A 146 -0.53 -7.94 -14.91
N THR A 147 -0.88 -7.74 -16.17
CA THR A 147 0.10 -7.65 -17.26
C THR A 147 0.79 -6.29 -17.24
N LEU A 148 1.94 -6.15 -17.92
CA LEU A 148 2.62 -4.87 -18.10
C LEU A 148 1.67 -3.80 -18.68
N GLU A 149 0.83 -4.16 -19.67
CA GLU A 149 -0.14 -3.23 -20.26
C GLU A 149 -1.16 -2.72 -19.23
N GLU A 150 -1.69 -3.61 -18.41
CA GLU A 150 -2.67 -3.28 -17.37
C GLU A 150 -2.05 -2.43 -16.26
N PHE A 151 -0.83 -2.77 -15.84
CA PHE A 151 -0.08 -1.96 -14.89
C PHE A 151 0.21 -0.57 -15.45
N THR A 152 0.68 -0.49 -16.70
CA THR A 152 0.93 0.80 -17.36
C THR A 152 -0.34 1.63 -17.40
N TYR A 153 -1.47 1.05 -17.79
CA TYR A 153 -2.74 1.77 -17.84
C TYR A 153 -3.21 2.26 -16.45
N GLY A 154 -3.05 1.43 -15.43
CA GLY A 154 -3.59 1.71 -14.09
C GLY A 154 -2.69 2.58 -13.22
N PHE A 155 -1.38 2.53 -13.39
CA PHE A 155 -0.42 3.12 -12.46
C PHE A 155 0.50 4.17 -13.08
N VAL A 156 0.95 3.96 -14.32
CA VAL A 156 2.01 4.77 -14.95
C VAL A 156 1.68 5.19 -16.37
N ASN A 157 0.42 5.49 -16.65
CA ASN A 157 -0.09 5.80 -18.00
C ASN A 157 0.51 7.05 -18.66
N THR A 158 1.26 7.86 -17.93
CA THR A 158 1.98 9.04 -18.43
C THR A 158 3.46 8.77 -18.67
N PHE A 159 3.95 7.56 -18.36
CA PHE A 159 5.34 7.19 -18.54
C PHE A 159 5.64 6.78 -19.98
N THR A 160 6.93 6.87 -20.38
CA THR A 160 7.36 6.23 -21.63
C THR A 160 7.27 4.71 -21.49
N PRO A 161 7.20 3.94 -22.60
CA PRO A 161 7.15 2.48 -22.53
C PRO A 161 8.32 1.87 -21.75
N GLU A 162 9.52 2.42 -21.88
CA GLU A 162 10.73 1.98 -21.19
C GLU A 162 10.62 2.22 -19.67
N ALA A 163 10.21 3.43 -19.26
CA ALA A 163 10.02 3.78 -17.87
C ALA A 163 8.86 2.99 -17.23
N ALA A 164 7.79 2.71 -17.99
CA ALA A 164 6.68 1.88 -17.52
C ALA A 164 7.12 0.43 -17.28
N LYS A 165 7.94 -0.12 -18.19
CA LYS A 165 8.51 -1.45 -18.02
C LYS A 165 9.43 -1.52 -16.80
N GLU A 166 10.32 -0.54 -16.63
CA GLU A 166 11.21 -0.44 -15.46
C GLU A 166 10.41 -0.35 -14.15
N ALA A 167 9.36 0.48 -14.12
CA ALA A 167 8.47 0.59 -12.95
C ALA A 167 7.76 -0.74 -12.64
N TYR A 168 7.27 -1.44 -13.68
CA TYR A 168 6.67 -2.77 -13.54
C TYR A 168 7.66 -3.77 -12.95
N GLU A 169 8.88 -3.82 -13.47
CA GLU A 169 9.92 -4.75 -13.01
C GLU A 169 10.35 -4.47 -11.57
N ASN A 170 10.39 -3.22 -11.15
CA ASN A 170 10.88 -2.83 -9.84
C ASN A 170 9.82 -2.82 -8.73
N TYR A 171 8.54 -2.62 -9.03
CA TYR A 171 7.53 -2.33 -8.00
C TYR A 171 6.32 -3.24 -8.03
N TYR A 172 6.00 -3.87 -9.18
CA TYR A 172 4.79 -4.67 -9.31
C TYR A 172 4.91 -6.00 -8.59
N VAL A 173 3.87 -6.32 -7.81
CA VAL A 173 3.66 -7.63 -7.15
C VAL A 173 2.20 -8.05 -7.38
N PRO A 174 1.91 -9.33 -7.67
CA PRO A 174 0.53 -9.82 -7.71
C PRO A 174 -0.21 -9.58 -6.40
N GLU A 175 -1.55 -9.49 -6.44
CA GLU A 175 -2.33 -9.13 -5.27
C GLU A 175 -3.40 -10.17 -4.94
N SER A 176 -3.74 -10.30 -3.64
CA SER A 176 -4.87 -11.11 -3.20
C SER A 176 -6.19 -10.56 -3.74
N GLY A 177 -7.00 -11.42 -4.31
CA GLY A 177 -8.36 -11.04 -4.73
C GLY A 177 -9.25 -10.65 -3.56
N GLN A 178 -8.99 -11.17 -2.37
CA GLN A 178 -9.84 -10.95 -1.20
C GLN A 178 -9.86 -9.53 -0.69
N ILE A 179 -8.83 -8.71 -0.95
CA ILE A 179 -8.84 -7.30 -0.54
C ILE A 179 -9.92 -6.46 -1.25
N PHE A 180 -10.50 -6.96 -2.35
CA PHE A 180 -11.49 -6.23 -3.16
C PHE A 180 -12.95 -6.57 -2.77
N TYR A 181 -13.18 -7.44 -1.78
CA TYR A 181 -14.49 -7.89 -1.30
C TYR A 181 -14.68 -7.63 0.19
#